data_e0caf62af82bfdbcde5d8cf343ee7b2d
#
_entry.id   e0caf62af82bfdbcde5d8cf343ee7b2d
#
_cell.length_a   1.000
_cell.length_b   1.000
_cell.length_c   1.000
_cell.angle_alpha   90.00
_cell.angle_beta   90.00
_cell.angle_gamma   90.00
#
_symmetry.space_group_name_H-M   'P 1'
#
loop_
_entity.id
_entity.type
_entity.pdbx_description
1 polymer ?
#
loop_
_entity_poly.entity_id
_entity_poly.type
_entity_poly.pdbx_seq_one_letter_code
_entity_poly.pdbx_strand_id
1 'polypeptide(L)'
;MESTPSLNERELADLAALADGSLAPERRAEVEARVEADPKLRALVDEQRRAVDLVRNAAADARAPLSLRERIEADRQRLAPRARRRRRWLMGGLAAGMAVAALALVLALPGGTPGAPTLVQAAGLTALPPTTPAPGRSDGSKLLDTAVDGVAYPYWGDSFAWETAGVRRDRLDGRDTATVFYDKNGKRIGYTIVSGRALKTPAGARTTVLNGVTLRSFTHNGRTVVTWLRSGHTCVLAGANVPAPVMLKLAAWKGKGAVAF
;
A
#
# COMPACT_ATOMS: atom_id res chain seq x y z
N MET A 1 28.29 -25.42 -11.14
CA MET A 1 27.53 -24.50 -10.23
C MET A 1 27.88 -23.09 -10.68
N GLU A 2 27.03 -22.47 -11.51
CA GLU A 2 27.25 -21.11 -11.99
C GLU A 2 26.73 -20.15 -10.93
N SER A 3 27.64 -19.34 -10.39
CA SER A 3 27.30 -18.28 -9.41
C SER A 3 26.38 -17.27 -10.07
N THR A 4 25.18 -17.11 -9.51
CA THR A 4 24.30 -16.00 -9.85
C THR A 4 25.02 -14.70 -9.47
N PRO A 5 25.16 -13.69 -10.35
CA PRO A 5 25.77 -12.43 -9.98
C PRO A 5 24.96 -11.79 -8.86
N SER A 6 25.62 -11.44 -7.76
CA SER A 6 25.00 -10.71 -6.64
C SER A 6 24.76 -9.28 -7.09
N LEU A 7 23.60 -9.03 -7.72
CA LEU A 7 23.15 -7.67 -8.07
C LEU A 7 22.80 -6.93 -6.78
N ASN A 8 23.26 -5.69 -6.64
CA ASN A 8 22.85 -4.84 -5.54
C ASN A 8 21.44 -4.26 -5.78
N GLU A 9 20.80 -3.74 -4.73
CA GLU A 9 19.45 -3.20 -4.81
C GLU A 9 19.30 -2.07 -5.85
N ARG A 10 20.34 -1.28 -6.04
CA ARG A 10 20.36 -0.17 -7.01
C ARG A 10 20.36 -0.70 -8.45
N GLU A 11 21.16 -1.72 -8.71
CA GLU A 11 21.22 -2.38 -10.03
C GLU A 11 19.89 -3.03 -10.38
N LEU A 12 19.25 -3.71 -9.43
CA LEU A 12 17.92 -4.30 -9.62
C LEU A 12 16.86 -3.22 -9.89
N ALA A 13 16.92 -2.08 -9.20
CA ALA A 13 16.02 -0.96 -9.44
C ALA A 13 16.21 -0.35 -10.83
N ASP A 14 17.45 -0.21 -11.30
CA ASP A 14 17.76 0.31 -12.64
C ASP A 14 17.27 -0.65 -13.74
N LEU A 15 17.44 -1.94 -13.57
CA LEU A 15 16.92 -2.96 -14.52
C LEU A 15 15.38 -2.95 -14.57
N ALA A 16 14.72 -2.81 -13.42
CA ALA A 16 13.27 -2.70 -13.35
C ALA A 16 12.77 -1.41 -14.04
N ALA A 17 13.43 -0.29 -13.79
CA ALA A 17 13.11 0.99 -14.41
C ALA A 17 13.40 1.01 -15.93
N LEU A 18 14.38 0.23 -16.39
CA LEU A 18 14.61 0.01 -17.81
C LEU A 18 13.49 -0.82 -18.45
N ALA A 19 13.02 -1.86 -17.74
CA ALA A 19 11.97 -2.75 -18.24
C ALA A 19 10.62 -2.04 -18.39
N ASP A 20 10.24 -1.16 -17.44
CA ASP A 20 8.97 -0.44 -17.46
C ASP A 20 9.02 0.89 -18.21
N GLY A 21 10.22 1.34 -18.62
CA GLY A 21 10.46 2.57 -19.36
C GLY A 21 10.57 3.83 -18.50
N SER A 22 10.65 3.70 -17.16
CA SER A 22 10.76 4.83 -16.22
C SER A 22 12.20 5.28 -15.94
N LEU A 23 13.21 4.59 -16.50
CA LEU A 23 14.61 4.92 -16.28
C LEU A 23 14.93 6.30 -16.85
N ALA A 24 15.60 7.13 -16.04
CA ALA A 24 16.02 8.47 -16.44
C ALA A 24 16.91 8.44 -17.70
N PRO A 25 16.72 9.39 -18.65
CA PRO A 25 17.43 9.38 -19.93
C PRO A 25 18.96 9.36 -19.79
N GLU A 26 19.48 10.04 -18.77
CA GLU A 26 20.93 10.17 -18.53
C GLU A 26 21.58 8.84 -18.16
N ARG A 27 20.81 7.93 -17.53
CA ARG A 27 21.30 6.61 -17.10
C ARG A 27 20.98 5.49 -18.06
N ARG A 28 20.04 5.74 -18.99
CA ARG A 28 19.52 4.70 -19.90
C ARG A 28 20.63 4.09 -20.76
N ALA A 29 21.46 4.90 -21.38
CA ALA A 29 22.54 4.43 -22.25
C ALA A 29 23.55 3.54 -21.51
N GLU A 30 23.89 3.89 -20.27
CA GLU A 30 24.80 3.11 -19.43
C GLU A 30 24.21 1.74 -19.07
N VAL A 31 22.94 1.71 -18.63
CA VAL A 31 22.27 0.49 -18.22
C VAL A 31 21.98 -0.42 -19.42
N GLU A 32 21.58 0.13 -20.57
CA GLU A 32 21.38 -0.62 -21.81
C GLU A 32 22.68 -1.27 -22.28
N ALA A 33 23.80 -0.56 -22.30
CA ALA A 33 25.11 -1.13 -22.68
C ALA A 33 25.51 -2.30 -21.74
N ARG A 34 25.23 -2.17 -20.46
CA ARG A 34 25.50 -3.21 -19.47
C ARG A 34 24.60 -4.44 -19.66
N VAL A 35 23.33 -4.25 -19.96
CA VAL A 35 22.38 -5.34 -20.28
C VAL A 35 22.77 -6.05 -21.57
N GLU A 36 23.26 -5.31 -22.57
CA GLU A 36 23.74 -5.89 -23.84
C GLU A 36 25.00 -6.75 -23.64
N ALA A 37 25.88 -6.38 -22.72
CA ALA A 37 27.12 -7.08 -22.42
C ALA A 37 26.90 -8.38 -21.62
N ASP A 38 25.79 -8.53 -20.87
CA ASP A 38 25.53 -9.69 -20.01
C ASP A 38 24.22 -10.40 -20.42
N PRO A 39 24.29 -11.62 -20.99
CA PRO A 39 23.11 -12.41 -21.36
C PRO A 39 22.15 -12.70 -20.19
N LYS A 40 22.66 -12.79 -18.95
CA LYS A 40 21.83 -13.05 -17.75
C LYS A 40 21.00 -11.81 -17.39
N LEU A 41 21.59 -10.63 -17.49
CA LEU A 41 20.87 -9.37 -17.28
C LEU A 41 19.82 -9.15 -18.37
N ARG A 42 20.13 -9.51 -19.61
CA ARG A 42 19.18 -9.43 -20.72
C ARG A 42 17.96 -10.33 -20.48
N ALA A 43 18.19 -11.60 -20.10
CA ALA A 43 17.11 -12.53 -19.78
C ALA A 43 16.21 -12.00 -18.63
N LEU A 44 16.80 -11.38 -17.59
CA LEU A 44 16.09 -10.80 -16.47
C LEU A 44 15.22 -9.60 -16.90
N VAL A 45 15.77 -8.70 -17.72
CA VAL A 45 15.01 -7.54 -18.26
C VAL A 45 13.87 -8.00 -19.17
N ASP A 46 14.09 -9.02 -20.00
CA ASP A 46 13.06 -9.56 -20.89
C ASP A 46 11.94 -10.27 -20.11
N GLU A 47 12.26 -10.92 -19.00
CA GLU A 47 11.26 -11.49 -18.09
C GLU A 47 10.43 -10.38 -17.42
N GLN A 48 11.08 -9.32 -16.96
CA GLN A 48 10.38 -8.17 -16.37
C GLN A 48 9.51 -7.43 -17.40
N ARG A 49 9.98 -7.24 -18.64
CA ARG A 49 9.17 -6.67 -19.73
C ARG A 49 7.91 -7.48 -19.98
N ARG A 50 8.03 -8.80 -20.05
CA ARG A 50 6.86 -9.69 -20.20
C ARG A 50 5.85 -9.52 -19.07
N ALA A 51 6.32 -9.42 -17.83
CA ALA A 51 5.45 -9.17 -16.68
C ALA A 51 4.75 -7.80 -16.76
N VAL A 52 5.46 -6.74 -17.17
CA VAL A 52 4.89 -5.39 -17.39
C VAL A 52 3.84 -5.42 -18.50
N ASP A 53 4.10 -6.12 -19.60
CA ASP A 53 3.17 -6.24 -20.72
C ASP A 53 1.92 -7.01 -20.35
N LEU A 54 2.02 -8.07 -19.54
CA LEU A 54 0.86 -8.79 -19.01
C LEU A 54 -0.03 -7.86 -18.17
N VAL A 55 0.56 -7.04 -17.30
CA VAL A 55 -0.18 -6.08 -16.49
C VAL A 55 -0.82 -4.99 -17.36
N ARG A 56 -0.09 -4.47 -18.34
CA ARG A 56 -0.62 -3.45 -19.28
C ARG A 56 -1.80 -4.00 -20.10
N ASN A 57 -1.68 -5.23 -20.59
CA ASN A 57 -2.75 -5.88 -21.35
C ASN A 57 -3.98 -6.15 -20.47
N ALA A 58 -3.79 -6.65 -19.24
CA ALA A 58 -4.89 -6.82 -18.29
C ALA A 58 -5.56 -5.48 -17.90
N ALA A 59 -4.81 -4.40 -17.86
CA ALA A 59 -5.32 -3.06 -17.58
C ALA A 59 -5.98 -2.39 -18.80
N ALA A 60 -5.64 -2.79 -20.03
CA ALA A 60 -6.19 -2.22 -21.25
C ALA A 60 -7.69 -2.49 -21.40
N ASP A 61 -8.19 -3.61 -20.87
CA ASP A 61 -9.60 -3.96 -20.84
C ASP A 61 -10.40 -3.24 -19.75
N ALA A 62 -9.71 -2.62 -18.79
CA ALA A 62 -10.33 -1.88 -17.70
C ALA A 62 -10.73 -0.47 -18.18
N ARG A 63 -12.00 -0.30 -18.59
CA ARG A 63 -12.53 1.03 -18.93
C ARG A 63 -12.76 1.84 -17.66
N ALA A 64 -12.11 3.00 -17.57
CA ALA A 64 -12.36 3.95 -16.48
C ALA A 64 -13.85 4.36 -16.51
N PRO A 65 -14.55 4.39 -15.36
CA PRO A 65 -15.91 4.88 -15.26
C PRO A 65 -16.07 6.28 -15.87
N LEU A 66 -17.16 6.53 -16.57
CA LEU A 66 -17.43 7.84 -17.18
C LEU A 66 -17.34 8.98 -16.16
N SER A 67 -17.85 8.75 -14.94
CA SER A 67 -17.76 9.70 -13.83
C SER A 67 -16.32 10.10 -13.44
N LEU A 68 -15.34 9.22 -13.60
CA LEU A 68 -13.94 9.56 -13.35
C LEU A 68 -13.36 10.45 -14.44
N ARG A 69 -13.72 10.18 -15.71
CA ARG A 69 -13.32 11.02 -16.84
C ARG A 69 -13.90 12.42 -16.73
N GLU A 70 -15.17 12.55 -16.38
CA GLU A 70 -15.84 13.83 -16.16
C GLU A 70 -15.20 14.63 -15.02
N ARG A 71 -14.82 13.98 -13.92
CA ARG A 71 -14.12 14.63 -12.79
C ARG A 71 -12.74 15.12 -13.17
N ILE A 72 -11.96 14.31 -13.90
CA ILE A 72 -10.61 14.71 -14.37
C ILE A 72 -10.73 15.89 -15.34
N GLU A 73 -11.71 15.89 -16.23
CA GLU A 73 -11.93 16.97 -17.19
C GLU A 73 -12.37 18.25 -16.48
N ALA A 74 -13.28 18.17 -15.52
CA ALA A 74 -13.70 19.30 -14.68
C ALA A 74 -12.52 19.90 -13.88
N ASP A 75 -11.64 19.07 -13.33
CA ASP A 75 -10.46 19.53 -12.60
C ASP A 75 -9.42 20.15 -13.54
N ARG A 76 -9.23 19.61 -14.73
CA ARG A 76 -8.39 20.24 -15.78
C ARG A 76 -8.92 21.63 -16.18
N GLN A 77 -10.24 21.75 -16.35
CA GLN A 77 -10.86 23.03 -16.70
C GLN A 77 -10.76 24.06 -15.56
N ARG A 78 -10.86 23.63 -14.30
CA ARG A 78 -10.66 24.48 -13.13
C ARG A 78 -9.23 24.96 -12.96
N LEU A 79 -8.24 24.16 -13.37
CA LEU A 79 -6.82 24.49 -13.24
C LEU A 79 -6.27 25.28 -14.43
N ALA A 80 -6.90 25.19 -15.60
CA ALA A 80 -6.48 25.86 -16.84
C ALA A 80 -6.35 27.39 -16.73
N PRO A 81 -7.27 28.15 -16.11
CA PRO A 81 -7.15 29.61 -16.04
C PRO A 81 -6.05 30.09 -15.09
N ARG A 82 -5.66 29.32 -14.08
CA ARG A 82 -4.58 29.69 -13.14
C ARG A 82 -3.19 29.54 -13.75
N ALA A 83 -2.99 28.58 -14.64
CA ALA A 83 -1.72 28.37 -15.32
C ALA A 83 -1.37 29.49 -16.30
N ARG A 84 -2.35 30.09 -16.99
CA ARG A 84 -2.11 31.19 -17.93
C ARG A 84 -1.66 32.49 -17.26
N ARG A 85 -2.10 32.77 -16.03
CA ARG A 85 -1.70 33.99 -15.30
C ARG A 85 -0.31 33.91 -14.69
N ARG A 86 0.17 32.70 -14.31
CA ARG A 86 1.51 32.49 -13.75
C ARG A 86 2.63 32.45 -14.78
N ARG A 87 2.33 32.11 -16.04
CA ARG A 87 3.34 31.98 -17.12
C ARG A 87 3.98 33.31 -17.55
N ARG A 88 3.47 34.45 -17.09
CA ARG A 88 4.04 35.77 -17.41
C ARG A 88 5.14 36.22 -16.46
N TRP A 89 5.43 35.51 -15.37
CA TRP A 89 6.37 35.98 -14.34
C TRP A 89 7.51 35.04 -13.96
N LEU A 90 7.62 33.87 -14.53
CA LEU A 90 8.76 32.97 -14.22
C LEU A 90 9.19 32.21 -15.46
N MET A 91 10.08 32.79 -16.21
CA MET A 91 11.06 32.02 -16.97
C MET A 91 12.09 31.52 -15.96
N GLY A 92 12.12 30.23 -15.70
CA GLY A 92 13.14 29.59 -14.89
C GLY A 92 12.60 28.44 -14.02
N GLY A 93 12.96 27.20 -14.35
CA GLY A 93 12.98 26.10 -13.38
C GLY A 93 11.92 25.00 -13.54
N LEU A 94 12.33 23.95 -14.18
CA LEU A 94 11.94 22.55 -14.11
C LEU A 94 11.31 22.11 -12.76
N ALA A 95 10.13 21.54 -12.78
CA ALA A 95 9.72 20.34 -12.03
C ALA A 95 8.20 20.10 -12.14
N ALA A 96 7.78 19.21 -12.98
CA ALA A 96 6.42 18.64 -12.94
C ALA A 96 6.47 17.22 -13.50
N GLY A 97 6.53 16.23 -12.63
CA GLY A 97 6.52 14.83 -13.05
C GLY A 97 6.71 13.84 -11.92
N MET A 98 5.87 13.89 -10.87
CA MET A 98 5.84 12.79 -9.89
C MET A 98 4.46 12.66 -9.25
N ALA A 99 3.61 11.87 -9.84
CA ALA A 99 2.36 11.44 -9.19
C ALA A 99 1.74 10.14 -9.73
N VAL A 100 2.44 9.29 -10.47
CA VAL A 100 1.85 8.03 -11.00
C VAL A 100 2.66 6.77 -10.69
N ALA A 101 3.86 6.87 -10.13
CA ALA A 101 4.76 5.74 -9.94
C ALA A 101 4.56 4.89 -8.66
N ALA A 102 3.53 5.14 -7.85
CA ALA A 102 3.40 4.45 -6.55
C ALA A 102 2.66 3.10 -6.60
N LEU A 103 2.14 2.66 -7.74
CA LEU A 103 1.28 1.47 -7.78
C LEU A 103 1.97 0.18 -8.25
N ALA A 104 3.15 0.26 -8.83
CA ALA A 104 3.80 -0.92 -9.44
C ALA A 104 4.84 -1.64 -8.57
N LEU A 105 5.20 -1.13 -7.39
CA LEU A 105 6.30 -1.70 -6.59
C LEU A 105 5.88 -2.75 -5.55
N VAL A 106 4.64 -3.23 -5.57
CA VAL A 106 4.12 -4.19 -4.56
C VAL A 106 4.31 -5.66 -4.97
N LEU A 107 4.75 -5.95 -6.20
CA LEU A 107 4.69 -7.31 -6.74
C LEU A 107 6.01 -8.13 -6.72
N ALA A 108 7.11 -7.60 -6.21
CA ALA A 108 8.38 -8.32 -6.25
C ALA A 108 9.05 -8.46 -4.88
N LEU A 109 8.51 -9.33 -4.02
CA LEU A 109 9.27 -9.89 -2.90
C LEU A 109 9.34 -11.41 -3.06
N PRO A 110 10.55 -12.01 -3.12
CA PRO A 110 10.71 -13.45 -3.25
C PRO A 110 10.30 -14.14 -1.94
N GLY A 111 9.38 -15.09 -2.01
CA GLY A 111 9.07 -16.00 -0.91
C GLY A 111 7.60 -16.35 -0.68
N GLY A 112 6.66 -15.95 -1.53
CA GLY A 112 5.26 -16.40 -1.48
C GLY A 112 4.99 -17.46 -2.55
N THR A 113 4.07 -18.38 -2.26
CA THR A 113 3.47 -19.24 -3.27
C THR A 113 2.84 -18.33 -4.34
N PRO A 114 3.06 -18.55 -5.65
CA PRO A 114 2.39 -17.78 -6.69
C PRO A 114 0.88 -17.80 -6.44
N GLY A 115 0.23 -16.61 -6.35
CA GLY A 115 -1.20 -16.48 -6.11
C GLY A 115 -1.65 -16.44 -4.64
N ALA A 116 -0.74 -16.30 -3.66
CA ALA A 116 -1.11 -16.04 -2.26
C ALA A 116 -0.82 -14.59 -1.86
N PRO A 117 -1.80 -13.86 -1.25
CA PRO A 117 -1.58 -12.47 -0.83
C PRO A 117 -0.52 -12.38 0.25
N THR A 118 0.20 -11.25 0.27
CA THR A 118 1.26 -10.98 1.24
C THR A 118 0.83 -9.91 2.26
N LEU A 119 1.48 -9.90 3.43
CA LEU A 119 1.28 -8.83 4.42
C LEU A 119 1.66 -7.44 3.89
N VAL A 120 2.64 -7.38 3.00
CA VAL A 120 3.08 -6.12 2.38
C VAL A 120 1.99 -5.57 1.45
N GLN A 121 1.37 -6.43 0.64
CA GLN A 121 0.22 -6.04 -0.21
C GLN A 121 -0.95 -5.55 0.67
N ALA A 122 -1.30 -6.29 1.73
CA ALA A 122 -2.35 -5.88 2.66
C ALA A 122 -2.04 -4.54 3.37
N ALA A 123 -0.78 -4.31 3.76
CA ALA A 123 -0.33 -3.03 4.31
C ALA A 123 -0.37 -1.91 3.26
N GLY A 124 -0.13 -2.22 1.99
CA GLY A 124 -0.24 -1.28 0.88
C GLY A 124 -1.65 -0.67 0.74
N LEU A 125 -2.71 -1.45 0.99
CA LEU A 125 -4.09 -0.97 0.96
C LEU A 125 -4.34 0.18 1.94
N THR A 126 -3.63 0.22 3.06
CA THR A 126 -3.73 1.31 4.06
C THR A 126 -3.14 2.65 3.59
N ALA A 127 -2.40 2.66 2.49
CA ALA A 127 -1.85 3.87 1.89
C ALA A 127 -2.77 4.49 0.82
N LEU A 128 -3.76 3.72 0.36
CA LEU A 128 -4.74 4.16 -0.63
C LEU A 128 -5.84 5.01 0.03
N PRO A 129 -6.53 5.89 -0.71
CA PRO A 129 -7.63 6.67 -0.15
C PRO A 129 -8.86 5.78 0.12
N PRO A 130 -9.74 6.17 1.08
CA PRO A 130 -11.04 5.53 1.25
C PRO A 130 -11.90 5.70 -0.02
N THR A 131 -12.78 4.74 -0.27
CA THR A 131 -13.70 4.77 -1.42
C THR A 131 -15.14 5.04 -1.01
N THR A 132 -15.45 4.88 0.27
CA THR A 132 -16.78 5.12 0.87
C THR A 132 -16.65 5.92 2.16
N PRO A 133 -17.73 6.62 2.60
CA PRO A 133 -17.76 7.34 3.86
C PRO A 133 -17.39 6.48 5.08
N ALA A 134 -17.11 7.15 6.20
CA ALA A 134 -16.86 6.50 7.47
C ALA A 134 -18.07 5.63 7.89
N PRO A 135 -17.83 4.39 8.37
CA PRO A 135 -18.90 3.55 8.88
C PRO A 135 -19.41 4.10 10.20
N GLY A 136 -20.69 3.94 10.44
CA GLY A 136 -21.30 4.24 11.71
C GLY A 136 -20.78 3.34 12.83
N ARG A 137 -21.01 3.76 14.08
CA ARG A 137 -20.84 2.92 15.26
C ARG A 137 -22.06 2.00 15.38
N SER A 138 -21.85 0.71 15.62
CA SER A 138 -22.94 -0.20 15.94
C SER A 138 -23.55 0.16 17.29
N ASP A 139 -24.88 0.22 17.36
CA ASP A 139 -25.61 0.65 18.55
C ASP A 139 -25.16 -0.07 19.82
N GLY A 140 -24.86 0.72 20.86
CA GLY A 140 -24.45 0.23 22.17
C GLY A 140 -23.12 -0.53 22.22
N SER A 141 -22.41 -0.64 21.08
CA SER A 141 -21.17 -1.41 21.00
C SER A 141 -19.93 -0.50 20.83
N LYS A 142 -18.75 -1.07 21.05
CA LYS A 142 -17.47 -0.43 20.73
C LYS A 142 -16.93 -0.90 19.38
N LEU A 143 -17.81 -1.30 18.49
CA LEU A 143 -17.50 -1.78 17.15
C LEU A 143 -18.16 -0.87 16.12
N LEU A 144 -17.60 -0.88 14.92
CA LEU A 144 -18.16 -0.21 13.76
C LEU A 144 -19.15 -1.14 13.05
N ASP A 145 -20.11 -0.55 12.36
CA ASP A 145 -21.07 -1.25 11.51
C ASP A 145 -20.43 -1.63 10.16
N THR A 146 -19.31 -2.32 10.25
CA THR A 146 -18.60 -2.91 9.11
C THR A 146 -17.76 -4.08 9.56
N ALA A 147 -17.71 -5.14 8.74
CA ALA A 147 -17.00 -6.38 9.03
C ALA A 147 -16.45 -7.04 7.76
N VAL A 148 -15.50 -7.96 7.95
CA VAL A 148 -15.04 -8.93 6.95
C VAL A 148 -15.18 -10.31 7.58
N ASP A 149 -15.98 -11.20 6.97
CA ASP A 149 -16.25 -12.56 7.46
C ASP A 149 -16.59 -12.60 8.95
N GLY A 150 -17.48 -11.70 9.40
CA GLY A 150 -17.91 -11.61 10.81
C GLY A 150 -16.93 -10.93 11.75
N VAL A 151 -15.74 -10.53 11.31
CA VAL A 151 -14.75 -9.80 12.12
C VAL A 151 -15.00 -8.30 11.97
N ALA A 152 -15.66 -7.69 12.97
CA ALA A 152 -15.97 -6.26 12.98
C ALA A 152 -14.75 -5.40 13.37
N TYR A 153 -14.75 -4.15 12.92
CA TYR A 153 -13.72 -3.17 13.25
C TYR A 153 -14.01 -2.47 14.58
N PRO A 154 -12.96 -2.11 15.36
CA PRO A 154 -13.14 -1.39 16.60
C PRO A 154 -13.51 0.08 16.35
N TYR A 155 -14.36 0.64 17.19
CA TYR A 155 -14.54 2.07 17.31
C TYR A 155 -13.55 2.62 18.34
N TRP A 156 -12.60 3.40 17.90
CA TRP A 156 -11.51 3.93 18.74
C TRP A 156 -11.70 5.39 19.18
N GLY A 157 -12.77 6.05 18.73
CA GLY A 157 -13.03 7.46 19.04
C GLY A 157 -13.04 7.73 20.55
N ASP A 158 -13.90 7.04 21.30
CA ASP A 158 -14.07 7.26 22.75
C ASP A 158 -12.80 6.98 23.57
N SER A 159 -12.05 5.93 23.22
CA SER A 159 -10.96 5.45 24.07
C SER A 159 -9.59 6.02 23.68
N PHE A 160 -9.42 6.40 22.42
CA PHE A 160 -8.11 6.77 21.86
C PHE A 160 -8.15 8.04 21.02
N ALA A 161 -9.33 8.64 20.82
CA ALA A 161 -9.55 9.78 19.95
C ALA A 161 -9.04 9.55 18.50
N TRP A 162 -9.19 8.33 17.99
CA TRP A 162 -9.01 7.99 16.59
C TRP A 162 -10.39 7.91 15.93
N GLU A 163 -10.73 8.96 15.18
CA GLU A 163 -12.03 9.05 14.50
C GLU A 163 -12.02 8.31 13.16
N THR A 164 -13.12 7.64 12.84
CA THR A 164 -13.26 6.96 11.55
C THR A 164 -13.36 7.95 10.41
N ALA A 165 -12.55 7.73 9.36
CA ALA A 165 -12.42 8.65 8.22
C ALA A 165 -12.95 8.07 6.90
N GLY A 166 -13.23 6.78 6.85
CA GLY A 166 -13.79 6.13 5.67
C GLY A 166 -13.43 4.65 5.57
N VAL A 167 -13.99 3.99 4.56
CA VAL A 167 -13.75 2.58 4.28
C VAL A 167 -13.32 2.40 2.83
N ARG A 168 -12.53 1.37 2.60
CA ARG A 168 -12.19 0.84 1.30
C ARG A 168 -12.39 -0.66 1.29
N ARG A 169 -13.04 -1.19 0.27
CA ARG A 169 -13.19 -2.63 0.05
C ARG A 169 -12.43 -3.02 -1.20
N ASP A 170 -11.62 -4.06 -1.08
CA ASP A 170 -10.79 -4.56 -2.17
C ASP A 170 -10.85 -6.09 -2.20
N ARG A 171 -10.31 -6.67 -3.24
CA ARG A 171 -10.07 -8.10 -3.34
C ARG A 171 -8.59 -8.34 -3.56
N LEU A 172 -7.96 -9.06 -2.65
CA LEU A 172 -6.52 -9.35 -2.68
C LEU A 172 -6.32 -10.84 -2.97
N ASP A 173 -5.89 -11.15 -4.18
CA ASP A 173 -5.73 -12.52 -4.69
C ASP A 173 -6.96 -13.41 -4.40
N GLY A 174 -8.15 -12.91 -4.76
CA GLY A 174 -9.42 -13.59 -4.58
C GLY A 174 -10.00 -13.55 -3.17
N ARG A 175 -9.30 -12.97 -2.18
CA ARG A 175 -9.78 -12.83 -0.80
C ARG A 175 -10.44 -11.48 -0.58
N ASP A 176 -11.59 -11.47 0.04
CA ASP A 176 -12.26 -10.23 0.39
C ASP A 176 -11.47 -9.49 1.47
N THR A 177 -11.27 -8.20 1.27
CA THR A 177 -10.57 -7.32 2.19
C THR A 177 -11.36 -6.05 2.40
N ALA A 178 -11.30 -5.50 3.60
CA ALA A 178 -11.72 -4.14 3.83
C ALA A 178 -10.66 -3.41 4.66
N THR A 179 -10.52 -2.13 4.41
CA THR A 179 -9.65 -1.22 5.16
C THR A 179 -10.48 -0.10 5.72
N VAL A 180 -10.51 0.03 7.04
CA VAL A 180 -11.08 1.18 7.74
C VAL A 180 -9.97 2.17 8.05
N PHE A 181 -10.19 3.44 7.73
CA PHE A 181 -9.25 4.52 7.99
C PHE A 181 -9.67 5.28 9.24
N TYR A 182 -8.67 5.66 10.02
CA TYR A 182 -8.86 6.46 11.24
C TYR A 182 -7.89 7.64 11.20
N ASP A 183 -8.39 8.80 11.61
CA ASP A 183 -7.62 10.03 11.67
C ASP A 183 -7.53 10.54 13.12
N LYS A 184 -6.34 11.06 13.47
CA LYS A 184 -6.10 11.74 14.75
C LYS A 184 -4.99 12.78 14.57
N ASN A 185 -5.26 14.04 14.88
CA ASN A 185 -4.28 15.13 14.86
C ASN A 185 -3.44 15.17 13.56
N GLY A 186 -4.10 15.09 12.41
CA GLY A 186 -3.45 15.11 11.09
C GLY A 186 -2.70 13.82 10.72
N LYS A 187 -2.71 12.80 11.57
CA LYS A 187 -2.14 11.49 11.28
C LYS A 187 -3.24 10.52 10.87
N ARG A 188 -2.96 9.68 9.88
CA ARG A 188 -3.86 8.63 9.41
C ARG A 188 -3.26 7.25 9.62
N ILE A 189 -4.09 6.32 10.08
CA ILE A 189 -3.82 4.89 10.09
C ILE A 189 -4.90 4.16 9.30
N GLY A 190 -4.54 3.05 8.66
CA GLY A 190 -5.48 2.13 8.03
C GLY A 190 -5.44 0.79 8.75
N TYR A 191 -6.62 0.23 9.03
CA TYR A 191 -6.80 -1.11 9.56
C TYR A 191 -7.43 -2.00 8.49
N THR A 192 -6.65 -2.91 7.93
CA THR A 192 -7.11 -3.89 6.93
C THR A 192 -7.35 -5.25 7.57
N ILE A 193 -8.48 -5.86 7.27
CA ILE A 193 -8.75 -7.28 7.55
C ILE A 193 -8.75 -8.02 6.22
N VAL A 194 -7.95 -9.10 6.13
CA VAL A 194 -7.88 -9.99 4.97
C VAL A 194 -8.54 -11.29 5.34
N SER A 195 -9.56 -11.69 4.58
CA SER A 195 -10.31 -12.93 4.82
C SER A 195 -9.46 -14.19 4.59
N GLY A 196 -9.88 -15.32 5.17
CA GLY A 196 -9.27 -16.62 4.98
C GLY A 196 -7.97 -16.83 5.76
N ARG A 197 -7.15 -17.80 5.33
CA ARG A 197 -5.97 -18.26 6.08
C ARG A 197 -4.98 -17.14 6.37
N ALA A 198 -4.28 -17.29 7.52
CA ALA A 198 -3.23 -16.38 7.97
C ALA A 198 -2.18 -16.11 6.86
N LEU A 199 -1.84 -14.85 6.67
CA LEU A 199 -0.77 -14.43 5.77
C LEU A 199 0.59 -14.70 6.41
N LYS A 200 1.57 -15.06 5.57
CA LYS A 200 2.95 -15.30 6.04
C LYS A 200 3.56 -13.99 6.54
N THR A 201 4.11 -14.03 7.75
CA THR A 201 4.83 -12.90 8.34
C THR A 201 6.19 -12.73 7.69
N PRO A 202 6.63 -11.50 7.35
CA PRO A 202 7.98 -11.25 6.83
C PRO A 202 9.06 -11.69 7.83
N ALA A 203 10.20 -12.13 7.32
CA ALA A 203 11.37 -12.39 8.13
C ALA A 203 11.81 -11.09 8.86
N GLY A 204 12.26 -11.21 10.12
CA GLY A 204 12.70 -10.06 10.92
C GLY A 204 11.58 -9.26 11.59
N ALA A 205 10.30 -9.62 11.44
CA ALA A 205 9.23 -8.98 12.19
C ALA A 205 9.40 -9.23 13.71
N ARG A 206 9.32 -8.14 14.49
CA ARG A 206 9.40 -8.22 15.97
C ARG A 206 8.09 -8.76 16.52
N THR A 207 8.15 -9.77 17.37
CA THR A 207 6.99 -10.33 18.07
C THR A 207 6.84 -9.67 19.44
N THR A 208 5.62 -9.28 19.79
CA THR A 208 5.24 -8.70 21.08
C THR A 208 3.91 -9.33 21.52
N VAL A 209 3.79 -9.71 22.78
CA VAL A 209 2.52 -10.15 23.37
C VAL A 209 1.97 -9.02 24.24
N LEU A 210 0.76 -8.54 23.93
CA LEU A 210 0.11 -7.47 24.69
C LEU A 210 -1.37 -7.82 24.89
N ASN A 211 -1.85 -7.77 26.11
CA ASN A 211 -3.24 -8.17 26.48
C ASN A 211 -3.62 -9.58 25.99
N GLY A 212 -2.66 -10.53 25.98
CA GLY A 212 -2.84 -11.87 25.48
C GLY A 212 -3.02 -11.96 23.94
N VAL A 213 -2.69 -10.92 23.20
CA VAL A 213 -2.65 -10.91 21.74
C VAL A 213 -1.21 -10.96 21.27
N THR A 214 -0.88 -11.94 20.43
CA THR A 214 0.42 -12.00 19.77
C THR A 214 0.43 -11.07 18.57
N LEU A 215 1.20 -10.00 18.65
CA LEU A 215 1.37 -8.97 17.64
C LEU A 215 2.73 -9.11 16.98
N ARG A 216 2.80 -8.87 15.69
CA ARG A 216 4.06 -8.79 14.95
C ARG A 216 4.18 -7.42 14.32
N SER A 217 5.34 -6.77 14.46
CA SER A 217 5.56 -5.44 13.93
C SER A 217 6.83 -5.38 13.09
N PHE A 218 6.77 -4.58 12.02
CA PHE A 218 7.88 -4.28 11.12
C PHE A 218 7.68 -2.91 10.48
N THR A 219 8.71 -2.40 9.82
CA THR A 219 8.62 -1.17 9.04
C THR A 219 8.64 -1.53 7.55
N HIS A 220 7.75 -0.92 6.78
CA HIS A 220 7.72 -1.06 5.33
C HIS A 220 7.44 0.31 4.68
N ASN A 221 8.32 0.74 3.77
CA ASN A 221 8.25 2.05 3.09
C ASN A 221 8.02 3.22 4.06
N GLY A 222 8.79 3.27 5.16
CA GLY A 222 8.69 4.31 6.18
C GLY A 222 7.42 4.28 7.05
N ARG A 223 6.58 3.25 6.90
CA ARG A 223 5.34 3.08 7.66
C ARG A 223 5.51 1.99 8.73
N THR A 224 5.04 2.24 9.92
CA THR A 224 4.91 1.19 10.95
C THR A 224 3.77 0.26 10.55
N VAL A 225 4.04 -1.05 10.54
CA VAL A 225 3.05 -2.10 10.27
C VAL A 225 2.97 -3.01 11.48
N VAL A 226 1.75 -3.25 11.97
CA VAL A 226 1.45 -4.21 13.03
C VAL A 226 0.44 -5.22 12.50
N THR A 227 0.68 -6.50 12.70
CA THR A 227 -0.20 -7.58 12.24
C THR A 227 -0.48 -8.60 13.34
N TRP A 228 -1.69 -9.15 13.32
CA TRP A 228 -2.14 -10.20 14.23
C TRP A 228 -3.28 -11.00 13.60
N LEU A 229 -3.75 -12.03 14.32
CA LEU A 229 -4.89 -12.83 13.91
C LEU A 229 -6.12 -12.52 14.79
N ARG A 230 -7.28 -12.40 14.14
CA ARG A 230 -8.59 -12.39 14.79
C ARG A 230 -9.49 -13.39 14.09
N SER A 231 -10.04 -14.34 14.84
CA SER A 231 -10.91 -15.40 14.29
C SER A 231 -10.31 -16.11 13.06
N GLY A 232 -8.97 -16.30 13.05
CA GLY A 232 -8.26 -16.91 11.94
C GLY A 232 -7.90 -15.98 10.76
N HIS A 233 -8.48 -14.76 10.70
CA HIS A 233 -8.23 -13.78 9.66
C HIS A 233 -7.03 -12.91 10.01
N THR A 234 -6.30 -12.45 8.97
CA THR A 234 -5.15 -11.56 9.15
C THR A 234 -5.61 -10.11 9.29
N CYS A 235 -5.25 -9.50 10.41
CA CYS A 235 -5.42 -8.09 10.68
C CYS A 235 -4.09 -7.36 10.45
N VAL A 236 -4.14 -6.22 9.76
CA VAL A 236 -2.99 -5.37 9.46
C VAL A 236 -3.33 -3.92 9.80
N LEU A 237 -2.59 -3.33 10.69
CA LEU A 237 -2.68 -1.91 11.05
C LEU A 237 -1.42 -1.20 10.56
N ALA A 238 -1.54 -0.18 9.71
CA ALA A 238 -0.37 0.53 9.22
C ALA A 238 -0.60 2.03 9.14
N GLY A 239 0.46 2.80 9.42
CA GLY A 239 0.42 4.27 9.39
C GLY A 239 1.81 4.88 9.29
N ALA A 240 1.90 6.03 8.62
CA ALA A 240 3.11 6.84 8.61
C ALA A 240 3.14 7.76 9.83
N ASN A 241 4.33 8.00 10.38
CA ASN A 241 4.56 8.92 11.50
C ASN A 241 3.76 8.61 12.78
N VAL A 242 3.34 7.34 12.96
CA VAL A 242 2.68 6.84 14.17
C VAL A 242 3.63 5.88 14.88
N PRO A 243 3.98 6.14 16.15
CA PRO A 243 4.92 5.30 16.90
C PRO A 243 4.41 3.86 17.06
N ALA A 244 5.31 2.89 16.96
CA ALA A 244 4.98 1.47 17.10
C ALA A 244 4.24 1.14 18.43
N PRO A 245 4.60 1.70 19.60
CA PRO A 245 3.86 1.46 20.83
C PRO A 245 2.39 1.87 20.76
N VAL A 246 2.04 2.96 20.07
CA VAL A 246 0.65 3.39 19.86
C VAL A 246 -0.08 2.37 19.01
N MET A 247 0.52 1.94 17.89
CA MET A 247 -0.06 0.96 16.99
C MET A 247 -0.29 -0.40 17.69
N LEU A 248 0.67 -0.84 18.51
CA LEU A 248 0.55 -2.08 19.29
C LEU A 248 -0.60 -2.01 20.30
N LYS A 249 -0.79 -0.86 21.00
CA LYS A 249 -1.92 -0.67 21.94
C LYS A 249 -3.27 -0.70 21.24
N LEU A 250 -3.40 -0.04 20.08
CA LEU A 250 -4.62 -0.09 19.27
C LEU A 250 -4.91 -1.52 18.80
N ALA A 251 -3.91 -2.23 18.29
CA ALA A 251 -4.04 -3.61 17.83
C ALA A 251 -4.42 -4.60 18.95
N ALA A 252 -3.91 -4.39 20.16
CA ALA A 252 -4.18 -5.25 21.33
C ALA A 252 -5.50 -4.91 22.04
N TRP A 253 -6.25 -3.90 21.59
CA TRP A 253 -7.48 -3.50 22.26
C TRP A 253 -8.62 -4.49 22.00
N LYS A 254 -9.25 -4.98 23.07
CA LYS A 254 -10.32 -5.98 23.03
C LYS A 254 -11.72 -5.39 23.26
N GLY A 255 -11.89 -4.08 23.17
CA GLY A 255 -13.20 -3.44 23.39
C GLY A 255 -13.59 -3.31 24.85
N LYS A 256 -12.78 -3.77 25.80
CA LYS A 256 -13.03 -3.67 27.25
C LYS A 256 -11.92 -2.86 27.91
N GLY A 257 -12.31 -1.86 28.70
CA GLY A 257 -11.41 -1.06 29.52
C GLY A 257 -10.66 0.04 28.79
N ALA A 258 -10.18 1.04 29.56
CA ALA A 258 -9.19 2.00 29.08
C ALA A 258 -7.82 1.31 29.05
N VAL A 259 -7.22 1.20 27.90
CA VAL A 259 -5.78 0.87 27.80
C VAL A 259 -5.04 2.17 28.07
N ALA A 260 -4.38 2.26 29.20
CA ALA A 260 -3.52 3.40 29.50
C ALA A 260 -2.39 3.49 28.48
N PHE A 261 -2.17 4.67 27.96
CA PHE A 261 -1.03 5.00 27.11
C PHE A 261 0.17 5.38 27.93
#